data_810f99f48c2a5f1e3aa2edc3490d5745
#
_entry.id   810f99f48c2a5f1e3aa2edc3490d5745
#
_cell.length_a   1.000
_cell.length_b   1.000
_cell.length_c   1.000
_cell.angle_alpha   90.00
_cell.angle_beta   90.00
_cell.angle_gamma   90.00
#
_symmetry.space_group_name_H-M   'P 1'
#
loop_
_entity.id
_entity.type
_entity.pdbx_description
1 polymer ?
#
loop_
_entity_poly.entity_id
_entity_poly.type
_entity_poly.pdbx_seq_one_letter_code
_entity_poly.pdbx_strand_id
1 'polypeptide(L)'
;MNGNSKVKALPASFYDDFLSDQAKEWLFSPIRGLFPLEKTPGIISLLAGKPAPSTFPFTSLSFTAKDPTNETSETTITIPQDQLAPGLQYSDTTGLPELLGWVTGLQERVHGRKHGRNGVGEGVEGWRVSIGSGSQDLIYKAVAAMVSPGDPVLVESPVYAGVIPMFKHLHCKQIEVPTDAHGIRSESLREKLENWPQGQRRPKVLYTVPYGCNPTGMTATLERKKEVLRLARKYNFIILEDDPYYYLYYGKTVRPPSYFSLEATEPFGEEGDGSDAVGRVLRFDTFSKILSAGLRIGFATGPEALLNRIDLFTANSNLQVSSLTQLITFHLLQSWGYDNFLLHTRKVSEFYRKKRDVFEKALERWLGSGEATSEGRLAEWNAPVSGMFFWFVFKLLIDPTATEEEDSRTLIETHAFANGVLALPGTVFEPNGSKTPYVRASFSLLEERDVEEAMKRLRKTVLEVRKARKQARTKNKRLGTSMM
;
A
#
# COMPACT_ATOMS: atom_id res chain seq x y z
N MET A 1 -22.42 -24.68 -16.30
CA MET A 1 -23.58 -23.77 -16.22
C MET A 1 -23.05 -22.35 -16.29
N ASN A 2 -23.10 -21.74 -17.48
CA ASN A 2 -22.57 -20.38 -17.71
C ASN A 2 -23.68 -19.37 -17.40
N GLY A 3 -23.84 -19.04 -16.14
CA GLY A 3 -24.60 -17.86 -15.75
C GLY A 3 -23.69 -16.65 -15.83
N ASN A 4 -23.74 -15.87 -16.91
CA ASN A 4 -23.24 -14.50 -16.93
C ASN A 4 -24.09 -13.67 -15.93
N SER A 5 -23.78 -13.71 -14.65
CA SER A 5 -24.33 -12.72 -13.73
C SER A 5 -23.74 -11.37 -14.16
N LYS A 6 -24.59 -10.49 -14.66
CA LYS A 6 -24.18 -9.13 -15.06
C LYS A 6 -23.73 -8.39 -13.81
N VAL A 7 -22.44 -8.17 -13.67
CA VAL A 7 -21.87 -7.35 -12.59
C VAL A 7 -22.51 -5.96 -12.68
N LYS A 8 -23.09 -5.48 -11.57
CA LYS A 8 -23.74 -4.18 -11.47
C LYS A 8 -22.92 -3.26 -10.55
N ALA A 9 -22.63 -2.05 -11.00
CA ALA A 9 -21.99 -1.04 -10.17
C ALA A 9 -22.95 -0.46 -9.13
N LEU A 10 -22.44 -0.13 -7.94
CA LEU A 10 -23.19 0.68 -6.96
C LEU A 10 -23.46 2.07 -7.55
N PRO A 11 -24.64 2.65 -7.33
CA PRO A 11 -24.99 3.96 -7.87
C PRO A 11 -24.15 5.07 -7.24
N ALA A 12 -23.95 6.18 -7.97
CA ALA A 12 -23.14 7.31 -7.47
C ALA A 12 -23.64 7.86 -6.13
N SER A 13 -24.96 7.91 -5.92
CA SER A 13 -25.57 8.36 -4.66
C SER A 13 -25.24 7.48 -3.46
N PHE A 14 -24.84 6.22 -3.66
CA PHE A 14 -24.38 5.33 -2.60
C PHE A 14 -23.17 5.92 -1.85
N TYR A 15 -22.31 6.64 -2.55
CA TYR A 15 -21.06 7.17 -1.97
C TYR A 15 -21.25 8.47 -1.19
N ASP A 16 -22.41 9.11 -1.23
CA ASP A 16 -22.67 10.36 -0.49
C ASP A 16 -22.50 10.18 1.01
N ASP A 17 -22.87 9.02 1.56
CA ASP A 17 -22.70 8.68 2.97
C ASP A 17 -21.25 8.40 3.35
N PHE A 18 -20.41 8.09 2.37
CA PHE A 18 -18.99 7.82 2.58
C PHE A 18 -18.11 9.05 2.50
N LEU A 19 -18.61 10.16 1.99
CA LEU A 19 -17.86 11.41 1.93
C LEU A 19 -17.69 12.01 3.32
N SER A 20 -16.54 12.63 3.54
CA SER A 20 -16.31 13.47 4.72
C SER A 20 -17.17 14.74 4.65
N ASP A 21 -17.48 15.32 5.81
CA ASP A 21 -18.24 16.57 5.86
C ASP A 21 -17.52 17.67 5.08
N GLN A 22 -16.19 17.73 5.19
CA GLN A 22 -15.37 18.67 4.45
C GLN A 22 -15.39 18.42 2.93
N ALA A 23 -15.34 17.17 2.48
CA ALA A 23 -15.33 16.84 1.04
C ALA A 23 -16.68 17.16 0.37
N LYS A 24 -17.78 17.17 1.11
CA LYS A 24 -19.10 17.59 0.59
C LYS A 24 -19.14 19.07 0.23
N GLU A 25 -18.32 19.89 0.89
CA GLU A 25 -18.21 21.33 0.68
C GLU A 25 -17.17 21.72 -0.39
N TRP A 26 -16.35 20.79 -0.86
CA TRP A 26 -15.35 21.11 -1.89
C TRP A 26 -16.00 21.52 -3.19
N LEU A 27 -15.56 22.67 -3.70
CA LEU A 27 -16.03 23.25 -4.96
C LEU A 27 -14.96 23.12 -6.06
N PHE A 28 -15.42 23.02 -7.29
CA PHE A 28 -14.54 23.13 -8.45
C PHE A 28 -13.96 24.55 -8.51
N SER A 29 -12.68 24.65 -8.90
CA SER A 29 -12.11 25.94 -9.29
C SER A 29 -12.99 26.59 -10.36
N PRO A 30 -13.41 27.86 -10.20
CA PRO A 30 -14.23 28.53 -11.20
C PRO A 30 -13.67 28.48 -12.62
N ILE A 31 -12.33 28.56 -12.75
CA ILE A 31 -11.65 28.46 -14.06
C ILE A 31 -11.74 27.03 -14.61
N ARG A 32 -11.38 26.03 -13.79
CA ARG A 32 -11.35 24.63 -14.25
C ARG A 32 -12.73 24.06 -14.55
N GLY A 33 -13.76 24.54 -13.89
CA GLY A 33 -15.14 24.17 -14.17
C GLY A 33 -15.60 24.55 -15.59
N LEU A 34 -14.92 25.53 -16.22
CA LEU A 34 -15.22 25.97 -17.57
C LEU A 34 -14.38 25.27 -18.67
N PHE A 35 -13.30 24.55 -18.31
CA PHE A 35 -12.43 23.86 -19.29
C PHE A 35 -13.17 22.89 -20.23
N PRO A 36 -14.20 22.14 -19.81
CA PRO A 36 -14.95 21.32 -20.74
C PRO A 36 -15.55 22.09 -21.93
N LEU A 37 -15.88 23.37 -21.74
CA LEU A 37 -16.43 24.23 -22.80
C LEU A 37 -15.39 24.57 -23.86
N GLU A 38 -14.09 24.57 -23.53
CA GLU A 38 -13.01 24.79 -24.51
C GLU A 38 -12.95 23.71 -25.60
N LYS A 39 -13.49 22.50 -25.30
CA LYS A 39 -13.52 21.35 -26.21
C LYS A 39 -14.67 21.44 -27.24
N THR A 40 -15.53 22.47 -27.15
CA THR A 40 -16.64 22.65 -28.07
C THR A 40 -16.12 23.09 -29.44
N PRO A 41 -16.48 22.40 -30.55
CA PRO A 41 -16.03 22.77 -31.88
C PRO A 41 -16.38 24.23 -32.24
N GLY A 42 -15.40 24.95 -32.80
CA GLY A 42 -15.57 26.34 -33.22
C GLY A 42 -15.43 27.38 -32.12
N ILE A 43 -15.18 27.01 -30.88
CA ILE A 43 -14.92 27.95 -29.77
C ILE A 43 -13.49 28.51 -29.87
N ILE A 44 -13.37 29.84 -29.78
CA ILE A 44 -12.11 30.53 -29.56
C ILE A 44 -12.04 30.85 -28.07
N SER A 45 -11.16 30.16 -27.34
CA SER A 45 -11.07 30.29 -25.88
C SER A 45 -10.15 31.45 -25.48
N LEU A 46 -10.65 32.34 -24.63
CA LEU A 46 -9.90 33.35 -23.88
C LEU A 46 -9.87 33.02 -22.37
N LEU A 47 -10.14 31.74 -22.00
CA LEU A 47 -10.44 31.35 -20.62
C LEU A 47 -9.19 31.27 -19.76
N ALA A 48 -8.16 30.55 -20.20
CA ALA A 48 -7.03 30.20 -19.35
C ALA A 48 -5.72 30.86 -19.81
N GLY A 49 -5.00 31.44 -18.87
CA GLY A 49 -3.62 31.93 -19.06
C GLY A 49 -2.62 30.78 -19.11
N LYS A 50 -2.67 29.97 -20.18
CA LYS A 50 -1.67 28.91 -20.41
C LYS A 50 -0.42 29.52 -21.04
N PRO A 51 0.81 29.17 -20.60
CA PRO A 51 2.04 29.59 -21.26
C PRO A 51 2.04 29.12 -22.72
N ALA A 52 2.52 29.98 -23.64
CA ALA A 52 2.62 29.61 -25.05
C ALA A 52 3.69 28.50 -25.22
N PRO A 53 3.40 27.37 -25.86
CA PRO A 53 4.37 26.28 -26.03
C PRO A 53 5.66 26.69 -26.74
N SER A 54 5.61 27.70 -27.61
CA SER A 54 6.77 28.28 -28.32
C SER A 54 7.79 28.93 -27.36
N THR A 55 7.42 29.22 -26.12
CA THR A 55 8.33 29.81 -25.12
C THR A 55 9.02 28.72 -24.27
N PHE A 56 8.66 27.47 -24.42
CA PHE A 56 9.30 26.41 -23.67
C PHE A 56 10.71 26.12 -24.20
N PRO A 57 11.72 25.98 -23.31
CA PRO A 57 13.11 25.82 -23.74
C PRO A 57 13.46 24.42 -24.24
N PHE A 58 12.53 23.44 -24.07
CA PHE A 58 12.77 22.06 -24.44
C PHE A 58 12.36 21.80 -25.89
N THR A 59 13.31 21.38 -26.70
CA THR A 59 13.09 21.09 -28.14
C THR A 59 13.01 19.61 -28.46
N SER A 60 13.60 18.75 -27.59
CA SER A 60 13.55 17.30 -27.72
C SER A 60 13.77 16.66 -26.36
N LEU A 61 13.27 15.43 -26.18
CA LEU A 61 13.52 14.62 -25.01
C LEU A 61 13.71 13.16 -25.43
N SER A 62 14.82 12.58 -25.02
CA SER A 62 15.07 11.14 -25.14
C SER A 62 15.70 10.61 -23.87
N PHE A 63 15.50 9.33 -23.61
CA PHE A 63 16.11 8.64 -22.47
C PHE A 63 16.39 7.18 -22.86
N THR A 64 17.35 6.58 -22.18
CA THR A 64 17.72 5.18 -22.41
C THR A 64 17.23 4.33 -21.24
N ALA A 65 16.62 3.21 -21.55
CA ALA A 65 16.10 2.26 -20.57
C ALA A 65 16.58 0.84 -20.88
N LYS A 66 16.70 0.01 -19.84
CA LYS A 66 17.03 -1.41 -19.99
C LYS A 66 15.93 -2.15 -20.73
N ASP A 67 16.32 -3.12 -21.55
CA ASP A 67 15.38 -4.02 -22.20
C ASP A 67 14.94 -5.12 -21.23
N PRO A 68 13.63 -5.27 -20.97
CA PRO A 68 13.14 -6.33 -20.08
C PRO A 68 13.44 -7.75 -20.59
N THR A 69 13.65 -7.93 -21.89
CA THR A 69 13.94 -9.25 -22.50
C THR A 69 15.42 -9.61 -22.45
N ASN A 70 16.29 -8.58 -22.44
CA ASN A 70 17.74 -8.77 -22.43
C ASN A 70 18.43 -7.78 -21.48
N GLU A 71 18.96 -8.28 -20.36
CA GLU A 71 19.54 -7.46 -19.29
C GLU A 71 20.81 -6.69 -19.70
N THR A 72 21.46 -7.10 -20.80
CA THR A 72 22.67 -6.45 -21.31
C THR A 72 22.39 -5.44 -22.41
N SER A 73 21.14 -5.32 -22.86
CA SER A 73 20.73 -4.37 -23.89
C SER A 73 19.94 -3.20 -23.29
N GLU A 74 20.06 -2.08 -23.98
CA GLU A 74 19.34 -0.84 -23.65
C GLU A 74 18.65 -0.32 -24.91
N THR A 75 17.51 0.32 -24.71
CA THR A 75 16.74 0.95 -25.78
C THR A 75 16.64 2.43 -25.51
N THR A 76 17.03 3.25 -26.49
CA THR A 76 16.79 4.70 -26.46
C THR A 76 15.38 4.98 -26.92
N ILE A 77 14.64 5.65 -26.09
CA ILE A 77 13.24 6.05 -26.32
C ILE A 77 13.24 7.57 -26.55
N THR A 78 12.78 7.99 -27.72
CA THR A 78 12.63 9.40 -28.07
C THR A 78 11.16 9.76 -28.01
N ILE A 79 10.83 10.82 -27.27
CA ILE A 79 9.49 11.36 -27.22
C ILE A 79 9.22 12.18 -28.48
N PRO A 80 8.19 11.85 -29.27
CA PRO A 80 7.84 12.61 -30.47
C PRO A 80 7.55 14.07 -30.14
N GLN A 81 7.92 14.98 -31.07
CA GLN A 81 7.82 16.43 -30.84
C GLN A 81 6.37 16.90 -30.65
N ASP A 82 5.42 16.28 -31.34
CA ASP A 82 3.98 16.53 -31.20
C ASP A 82 3.42 16.12 -29.82
N GLN A 83 4.09 15.19 -29.13
CA GLN A 83 3.72 14.76 -27.78
C GLN A 83 4.52 15.50 -26.69
N LEU A 84 5.69 16.03 -27.01
CA LEU A 84 6.51 16.77 -26.06
C LEU A 84 5.81 18.06 -25.59
N ALA A 85 5.27 18.84 -26.51
CA ALA A 85 4.60 20.13 -26.18
C ALA A 85 3.38 19.93 -25.25
N PRO A 86 2.46 18.99 -25.47
CA PRO A 86 1.42 18.62 -24.49
C PRO A 86 1.98 18.15 -23.15
N GLY A 87 3.06 17.38 -23.14
CA GLY A 87 3.71 16.90 -21.92
C GLY A 87 4.40 17.99 -21.10
N LEU A 88 4.73 19.13 -21.73
CA LEU A 88 5.29 20.32 -21.07
C LEU A 88 4.22 21.31 -20.60
N GLN A 89 2.96 21.11 -20.97
CA GLN A 89 1.83 21.97 -20.64
C GLN A 89 1.06 21.45 -19.42
N TYR A 90 0.15 22.26 -18.91
CA TYR A 90 -0.89 21.78 -17.98
C TYR A 90 -1.75 20.70 -18.63
N SER A 91 -2.01 19.64 -17.90
CA SER A 91 -2.84 18.52 -18.33
C SER A 91 -4.13 18.41 -17.51
N ASP A 92 -4.99 17.46 -17.89
CA ASP A 92 -6.15 17.12 -17.08
C ASP A 92 -5.71 16.60 -15.69
N THR A 93 -6.48 16.92 -14.67
CA THR A 93 -6.20 16.58 -13.28
C THR A 93 -6.09 15.07 -13.05
N THR A 94 -6.90 14.29 -13.78
CA THR A 94 -6.92 12.83 -13.70
C THR A 94 -5.66 12.16 -14.23
N GLY A 95 -4.90 12.86 -15.08
CA GLY A 95 -3.68 12.40 -15.72
C GLY A 95 -3.69 12.55 -17.25
N LEU A 96 -2.55 12.27 -17.88
CA LEU A 96 -2.44 12.23 -19.34
C LEU A 96 -3.29 11.09 -19.91
N PRO A 97 -4.11 11.34 -20.95
CA PRO A 97 -4.99 10.33 -21.54
C PRO A 97 -4.27 9.03 -21.95
N GLU A 98 -3.07 9.16 -22.50
CA GLU A 98 -2.28 8.02 -22.96
C GLU A 98 -1.83 7.13 -21.80
N LEU A 99 -1.35 7.72 -20.71
CA LEU A 99 -0.96 6.98 -19.51
C LEU A 99 -2.19 6.36 -18.82
N LEU A 100 -3.29 7.11 -18.73
CA LEU A 100 -4.56 6.61 -18.20
C LEU A 100 -5.05 5.39 -18.99
N GLY A 101 -5.03 5.46 -20.33
CA GLY A 101 -5.42 4.37 -21.20
C GLY A 101 -4.54 3.13 -20.98
N TRP A 102 -3.22 3.31 -20.89
CA TRP A 102 -2.28 2.22 -20.65
C TRP A 102 -2.51 1.58 -19.27
N VAL A 103 -2.65 2.38 -18.23
CA VAL A 103 -2.88 1.87 -16.86
C VAL A 103 -4.25 1.18 -16.75
N THR A 104 -5.29 1.73 -17.37
CA THR A 104 -6.62 1.10 -17.44
C THR A 104 -6.53 -0.31 -18.06
N GLY A 105 -5.85 -0.44 -19.22
CA GLY A 105 -5.62 -1.73 -19.84
C GLY A 105 -4.77 -2.69 -19.00
N LEU A 106 -3.83 -2.17 -18.21
CA LEU A 106 -3.09 -2.98 -17.23
C LEU A 106 -4.02 -3.54 -16.15
N GLN A 107 -4.90 -2.71 -15.60
CA GLN A 107 -5.87 -3.13 -14.58
C GLN A 107 -6.84 -4.19 -15.10
N GLU A 108 -7.36 -4.01 -16.34
CA GLU A 108 -8.19 -5.02 -16.99
C GLU A 108 -7.45 -6.36 -17.12
N ARG A 109 -6.21 -6.31 -17.62
CA ARG A 109 -5.40 -7.51 -17.89
C ARG A 109 -5.01 -8.26 -16.62
N VAL A 110 -4.65 -7.53 -15.56
CA VAL A 110 -4.10 -8.10 -14.34
C VAL A 110 -5.17 -8.54 -13.36
N HIS A 111 -6.27 -7.78 -13.28
CA HIS A 111 -7.33 -8.03 -12.31
C HIS A 111 -8.60 -8.64 -12.91
N GLY A 112 -8.64 -8.81 -14.23
CA GLY A 112 -9.79 -9.43 -14.91
C GLY A 112 -11.06 -8.59 -14.88
N ARG A 113 -10.96 -7.29 -14.55
CA ARG A 113 -12.08 -6.35 -14.50
C ARG A 113 -12.28 -5.67 -15.86
N LYS A 114 -13.52 -5.41 -16.24
CA LYS A 114 -13.83 -4.75 -17.52
C LYS A 114 -14.15 -3.27 -17.31
N HIS A 115 -13.42 -2.42 -18.01
CA HIS A 115 -13.71 -0.98 -18.08
C HIS A 115 -14.66 -0.68 -19.23
N GLY A 116 -15.82 -0.11 -18.92
CA GLY A 116 -16.75 0.33 -19.95
C GLY A 116 -16.31 1.65 -20.56
N ARG A 117 -16.17 1.70 -21.89
CA ARG A 117 -15.64 2.87 -22.63
C ARG A 117 -16.40 4.18 -22.45
N ASN A 118 -17.62 4.18 -21.92
CA ASN A 118 -18.45 5.40 -21.76
C ASN A 118 -19.26 5.43 -20.46
N GLY A 119 -18.91 4.65 -19.44
CA GLY A 119 -19.61 4.68 -18.14
C GLY A 119 -21.09 4.27 -18.17
N VAL A 120 -21.64 3.97 -19.36
CA VAL A 120 -23.05 3.61 -19.56
C VAL A 120 -23.11 2.41 -20.52
N GLY A 121 -23.68 1.32 -20.05
CA GLY A 121 -23.89 0.11 -20.87
C GLY A 121 -24.03 -1.16 -20.03
N GLU A 122 -24.65 -2.19 -20.58
CA GLU A 122 -24.70 -3.52 -19.96
C GLU A 122 -23.29 -4.10 -19.77
N GLY A 123 -22.93 -4.44 -18.52
CA GLY A 123 -21.63 -5.02 -18.16
C GLY A 123 -20.55 -4.00 -17.81
N VAL A 124 -20.90 -2.72 -17.62
CA VAL A 124 -20.00 -1.67 -17.11
C VAL A 124 -19.87 -1.79 -15.59
N GLU A 125 -18.65 -1.96 -15.11
CA GLU A 125 -18.37 -2.19 -13.68
C GLU A 125 -18.17 -0.90 -12.88
N GLY A 126 -18.40 0.28 -13.47
CA GLY A 126 -18.44 1.58 -12.78
C GLY A 126 -17.13 2.03 -12.13
N TRP A 127 -15.99 1.57 -12.62
CA TRP A 127 -14.67 1.97 -12.13
C TRP A 127 -13.86 2.73 -13.19
N ARG A 128 -12.93 3.53 -12.75
CA ARG A 128 -11.91 4.19 -13.57
C ARG A 128 -10.58 4.32 -12.83
N VAL A 129 -9.62 4.98 -13.47
CA VAL A 129 -8.28 5.26 -12.93
C VAL A 129 -8.09 6.76 -12.79
N SER A 130 -7.33 7.18 -11.76
CA SER A 130 -6.75 8.52 -11.63
C SER A 130 -5.26 8.42 -11.27
N ILE A 131 -4.43 9.25 -11.91
CA ILE A 131 -2.98 9.31 -11.63
C ILE A 131 -2.72 10.22 -10.42
N GLY A 132 -1.79 9.82 -9.56
CA GLY A 132 -1.34 10.59 -8.39
C GLY A 132 0.17 10.64 -8.26
N SER A 133 0.66 11.47 -7.37
CA SER A 133 2.09 11.61 -7.04
C SER A 133 2.61 10.46 -6.15
N GLY A 134 2.33 9.21 -6.57
CA GLY A 134 2.53 7.98 -5.80
C GLY A 134 1.31 7.63 -4.96
N SER A 135 1.25 6.37 -4.46
CA SER A 135 0.11 5.90 -3.66
C SER A 135 -0.10 6.69 -2.36
N GLN A 136 0.97 7.16 -1.73
CA GLN A 136 0.87 7.96 -0.49
C GLN A 136 0.03 9.23 -0.67
N ASP A 137 0.21 9.96 -1.78
CA ASP A 137 -0.57 11.14 -2.12
C ASP A 137 -2.06 10.80 -2.33
N LEU A 138 -2.31 9.73 -3.08
CA LEU A 138 -3.67 9.27 -3.36
C LEU A 138 -4.40 8.77 -2.11
N ILE A 139 -3.71 8.04 -1.22
CA ILE A 139 -4.27 7.59 0.05
C ILE A 139 -4.61 8.78 0.94
N TYR A 140 -3.71 9.78 1.04
CA TYR A 140 -3.97 10.99 1.80
C TYR A 140 -5.24 11.70 1.30
N LYS A 141 -5.38 11.85 -0.02
CA LYS A 141 -6.55 12.48 -0.65
C LYS A 141 -7.83 11.65 -0.45
N ALA A 142 -7.73 10.32 -0.52
CA ALA A 142 -8.86 9.43 -0.25
C ALA A 142 -9.32 9.52 1.22
N VAL A 143 -8.38 9.54 2.17
CA VAL A 143 -8.68 9.74 3.58
C VAL A 143 -9.36 11.09 3.79
N ALA A 144 -8.83 12.17 3.22
CA ALA A 144 -9.44 13.51 3.31
C ALA A 144 -10.85 13.56 2.67
N ALA A 145 -11.06 12.81 1.58
CA ALA A 145 -12.36 12.74 0.90
C ALA A 145 -13.41 11.96 1.68
N MET A 146 -13.01 10.97 2.49
CA MET A 146 -13.95 10.00 3.07
C MET A 146 -14.06 10.06 4.60
N VAL A 147 -13.07 10.61 5.29
CA VAL A 147 -12.96 10.54 6.74
C VAL A 147 -13.10 11.95 7.35
N SER A 148 -14.12 12.15 8.16
CA SER A 148 -14.32 13.37 8.95
C SER A 148 -13.50 13.32 10.23
N PRO A 149 -13.17 14.48 10.83
CA PRO A 149 -12.53 14.54 12.15
C PRO A 149 -13.33 13.75 13.21
N GLY A 150 -12.62 12.89 13.94
CA GLY A 150 -13.20 12.06 15.00
C GLY A 150 -13.89 10.77 14.52
N ASP A 151 -13.95 10.51 13.21
CA ASP A 151 -14.54 9.26 12.69
C ASP A 151 -13.77 8.02 13.15
N PRO A 152 -14.46 6.92 13.44
CA PRO A 152 -13.80 5.62 13.61
C PRO A 152 -13.31 5.11 12.24
N VAL A 153 -12.08 4.59 12.22
CA VAL A 153 -11.45 3.99 11.04
C VAL A 153 -10.91 2.60 11.40
N LEU A 154 -11.20 1.61 10.57
CA LEU A 154 -10.62 0.26 10.72
C LEU A 154 -9.22 0.26 10.12
N VAL A 155 -8.24 -0.21 10.88
CA VAL A 155 -6.84 -0.32 10.43
C VAL A 155 -6.26 -1.65 10.87
N GLU A 156 -5.34 -2.20 10.09
CA GLU A 156 -4.52 -3.31 10.53
C GLU A 156 -3.67 -2.93 11.75
N SER A 157 -3.38 -3.88 12.62
CA SER A 157 -2.44 -3.69 13.73
C SER A 157 -1.43 -4.85 13.70
N PRO A 158 -0.15 -4.56 13.43
CA PRO A 158 0.43 -3.26 13.10
C PRO A 158 0.01 -2.74 11.71
N VAL A 159 0.12 -1.42 11.49
CA VAL A 159 -0.27 -0.74 10.24
C VAL A 159 0.92 -0.01 9.62
N TYR A 160 0.86 0.27 8.33
CA TYR A 160 1.85 1.12 7.65
C TYR A 160 1.97 2.48 8.36
N ALA A 161 3.17 2.78 8.86
CA ALA A 161 3.41 3.99 9.67
C ALA A 161 3.10 5.31 8.92
N GLY A 162 3.12 5.29 7.58
CA GLY A 162 2.84 6.47 6.77
C GLY A 162 1.37 6.95 6.82
N VAL A 163 0.42 6.10 7.24
CA VAL A 163 -1.00 6.51 7.36
C VAL A 163 -1.38 6.92 8.77
N ILE A 164 -0.60 6.53 9.78
CA ILE A 164 -0.89 6.89 11.18
C ILE A 164 -1.01 8.42 11.38
N PRO A 165 -0.08 9.24 10.85
CA PRO A 165 -0.21 10.70 10.97
C PRO A 165 -1.47 11.26 10.30
N MET A 166 -1.93 10.66 9.19
CA MET A 166 -3.15 11.09 8.50
C MET A 166 -4.37 10.95 9.41
N PHE A 167 -4.53 9.79 10.04
CA PHE A 167 -5.64 9.53 10.95
C PHE A 167 -5.50 10.30 12.27
N LYS A 168 -4.28 10.46 12.79
CA LYS A 168 -4.05 11.27 14.00
C LYS A 168 -4.34 12.74 13.78
N HIS A 169 -4.00 13.30 12.63
CA HIS A 169 -4.32 14.69 12.29
C HIS A 169 -5.82 14.95 12.27
N LEU A 170 -6.61 13.98 11.83
CA LEU A 170 -8.08 14.04 11.86
C LEU A 170 -8.67 13.59 13.20
N HIS A 171 -7.85 13.36 14.23
CA HIS A 171 -8.28 12.84 15.52
C HIS A 171 -9.16 11.58 15.42
N CYS A 172 -8.93 10.74 14.41
CA CYS A 172 -9.70 9.54 14.18
C CYS A 172 -9.53 8.53 15.32
N LYS A 173 -10.60 7.82 15.63
CA LYS A 173 -10.54 6.64 16.48
C LYS A 173 -10.08 5.46 15.66
N GLN A 174 -8.79 5.12 15.75
CA GLN A 174 -8.21 3.98 15.03
C GLN A 174 -8.62 2.66 15.70
N ILE A 175 -9.48 1.89 15.03
CA ILE A 175 -9.97 0.59 15.48
C ILE A 175 -9.04 -0.47 14.95
N GLU A 176 -8.17 -0.96 15.80
CA GLU A 176 -7.14 -1.94 15.47
C GLU A 176 -7.74 -3.31 15.16
N VAL A 177 -7.42 -3.87 14.01
CA VAL A 177 -7.73 -5.25 13.66
C VAL A 177 -6.42 -6.04 13.63
N PRO A 178 -6.20 -7.00 14.52
CA PRO A 178 -4.96 -7.75 14.58
C PRO A 178 -4.63 -8.46 13.28
N THR A 179 -3.33 -8.60 13.00
CA THR A 179 -2.81 -9.37 11.87
C THR A 179 -1.95 -10.54 12.35
N ASP A 180 -1.77 -11.52 11.48
CA ASP A 180 -0.81 -12.61 11.65
C ASP A 180 -0.13 -12.95 10.31
N ALA A 181 0.57 -14.09 10.21
CA ALA A 181 1.27 -14.52 8.99
C ALA A 181 0.36 -14.64 7.75
N HIS A 182 -0.95 -14.79 7.96
CA HIS A 182 -1.95 -14.97 6.92
C HIS A 182 -2.75 -13.69 6.60
N GLY A 183 -2.30 -12.55 7.10
CA GLY A 183 -2.92 -11.24 6.89
C GLY A 183 -3.83 -10.80 8.03
N ILE A 184 -4.73 -9.88 7.72
CA ILE A 184 -5.73 -9.38 8.66
C ILE A 184 -6.58 -10.53 9.22
N ARG A 185 -6.80 -10.55 10.54
CA ARG A 185 -7.65 -11.56 11.20
C ARG A 185 -9.13 -11.21 11.00
N SER A 186 -9.72 -11.82 9.99
CA SER A 186 -11.12 -11.55 9.59
C SER A 186 -12.12 -11.89 10.69
N GLU A 187 -11.83 -12.88 11.55
CA GLU A 187 -12.63 -13.21 12.73
C GLU A 187 -12.66 -12.04 13.73
N SER A 188 -11.49 -11.47 14.05
CA SER A 188 -11.41 -10.31 14.94
C SER A 188 -12.10 -9.08 14.36
N LEU A 189 -12.04 -8.90 13.03
CA LEU A 189 -12.80 -7.86 12.35
C LEU A 189 -14.30 -8.09 12.51
N ARG A 190 -14.78 -9.32 12.30
CA ARG A 190 -16.18 -9.71 12.49
C ARG A 190 -16.64 -9.43 13.90
N GLU A 191 -15.92 -9.92 14.91
CA GLU A 191 -16.25 -9.70 16.32
C GLU A 191 -16.40 -8.23 16.67
N LYS A 192 -15.49 -7.37 16.18
CA LYS A 192 -15.55 -5.93 16.42
C LYS A 192 -16.79 -5.29 15.77
N LEU A 193 -17.15 -5.72 14.56
CA LEU A 193 -18.30 -5.19 13.84
C LEU A 193 -19.64 -5.68 14.40
N GLU A 194 -19.71 -6.94 14.86
CA GLU A 194 -20.88 -7.52 15.51
C GLU A 194 -21.15 -6.88 16.87
N ASN A 195 -20.10 -6.68 17.64
CA ASN A 195 -20.16 -6.05 18.98
C ASN A 195 -20.02 -4.52 18.94
N TRP A 196 -20.29 -3.90 17.78
CA TRP A 196 -20.17 -2.43 17.67
C TRP A 196 -21.18 -1.74 18.59
N PRO A 197 -20.73 -0.78 19.43
CA PRO A 197 -21.62 -0.15 20.41
C PRO A 197 -22.81 0.54 19.75
N GLN A 198 -23.99 0.27 20.26
CA GLN A 198 -25.21 0.86 19.77
C GLN A 198 -25.17 2.41 19.89
N GLY A 199 -25.65 3.12 18.87
CA GLY A 199 -25.65 4.58 18.84
C GLY A 199 -24.31 5.23 18.50
N GLN A 200 -23.21 4.48 18.41
CA GLN A 200 -21.94 5.02 17.92
C GLN A 200 -21.86 4.98 16.40
N ARG A 201 -21.23 6.03 15.80
CA ARG A 201 -20.95 6.09 14.37
C ARG A 201 -20.10 4.88 13.96
N ARG A 202 -20.53 4.15 12.92
CA ARG A 202 -19.78 2.99 12.39
C ARG A 202 -18.60 3.45 11.52
N PRO A 203 -17.51 2.66 11.45
CA PRO A 203 -16.41 2.95 10.56
C PRO A 203 -16.85 2.83 9.09
N LYS A 204 -16.48 3.83 8.29
CA LYS A 204 -16.78 3.90 6.85
C LYS A 204 -15.69 3.28 5.99
N VAL A 205 -14.46 3.16 6.52
CA VAL A 205 -13.29 2.68 5.77
C VAL A 205 -12.50 1.66 6.56
N LEU A 206 -11.93 0.70 5.82
CA LEU A 206 -10.87 -0.20 6.27
C LEU A 206 -9.63 0.10 5.44
N TYR A 207 -8.53 0.50 6.07
CA TYR A 207 -7.22 0.57 5.42
C TYR A 207 -6.46 -0.74 5.61
N THR A 208 -5.97 -1.34 4.51
CA THR A 208 -5.25 -2.63 4.51
C THR A 208 -4.15 -2.67 3.46
N VAL A 209 -3.03 -3.36 3.77
CA VAL A 209 -1.92 -3.65 2.84
C VAL A 209 -1.83 -5.16 2.62
N PRO A 210 -2.57 -5.70 1.64
CA PRO A 210 -2.81 -7.15 1.56
C PRO A 210 -1.64 -7.99 1.01
N TYR A 211 -0.57 -7.39 0.48
CA TYR A 211 0.60 -8.10 -0.03
C TYR A 211 1.89 -7.53 0.52
N GLY A 212 2.71 -8.39 1.12
CA GLY A 212 4.02 -8.00 1.64
C GLY A 212 3.96 -6.80 2.57
N CYS A 213 2.96 -6.75 3.44
CA CYS A 213 2.62 -5.61 4.28
C CYS A 213 3.85 -4.97 4.92
N ASN A 214 3.90 -3.67 4.93
CA ASN A 214 4.81 -2.90 5.76
C ASN A 214 4.11 -2.57 7.09
N PRO A 215 4.50 -3.21 8.23
CA PRO A 215 5.84 -3.76 8.50
C PRO A 215 5.98 -5.28 8.39
N THR A 216 4.90 -6.05 8.41
CA THR A 216 4.89 -7.47 8.77
C THR A 216 5.43 -8.43 7.70
N GLY A 217 5.53 -7.98 6.44
CA GLY A 217 5.85 -8.86 5.31
C GLY A 217 4.76 -9.89 4.98
N MET A 218 3.63 -9.87 5.71
CA MET A 218 2.53 -10.80 5.51
C MET A 218 1.83 -10.60 4.17
N THR A 219 1.17 -11.65 3.70
CA THR A 219 0.28 -11.60 2.53
C THR A 219 -1.04 -12.25 2.90
N ALA A 220 -2.14 -11.52 2.72
CA ALA A 220 -3.47 -11.99 3.08
C ALA A 220 -3.91 -13.17 2.20
N THR A 221 -4.41 -14.24 2.83
CA THR A 221 -4.93 -15.42 2.12
C THR A 221 -6.23 -15.10 1.39
N LEU A 222 -6.55 -15.95 0.40
CA LEU A 222 -7.79 -15.83 -0.36
C LEU A 222 -9.03 -15.86 0.54
N GLU A 223 -9.05 -16.80 1.49
CA GLU A 223 -10.18 -17.03 2.40
C GLU A 223 -10.43 -15.79 3.27
N ARG A 224 -9.36 -15.20 3.84
CA ARG A 224 -9.48 -13.98 4.62
C ARG A 224 -9.94 -12.78 3.80
N LYS A 225 -9.42 -12.64 2.58
CA LYS A 225 -9.88 -11.57 1.67
C LYS A 225 -11.35 -11.70 1.34
N LYS A 226 -11.82 -12.91 1.05
CA LYS A 226 -13.24 -13.19 0.79
C LYS A 226 -14.10 -12.81 2.00
N GLU A 227 -13.68 -13.18 3.19
CA GLU A 227 -14.42 -12.87 4.41
C GLU A 227 -14.45 -11.35 4.69
N VAL A 228 -13.32 -10.65 4.56
CA VAL A 228 -13.27 -9.19 4.70
C VAL A 228 -14.20 -8.50 3.70
N LEU A 229 -14.26 -8.99 2.47
CA LEU A 229 -15.15 -8.45 1.45
C LEU A 229 -16.63 -8.67 1.80
N ARG A 230 -16.99 -9.85 2.34
CA ARG A 230 -18.35 -10.11 2.84
C ARG A 230 -18.70 -9.17 3.99
N LEU A 231 -17.77 -8.97 4.93
CA LEU A 231 -17.95 -8.03 6.04
C LEU A 231 -18.12 -6.58 5.54
N ALA A 232 -17.37 -6.18 4.50
CA ALA A 232 -17.53 -4.86 3.89
C ALA A 232 -18.93 -4.65 3.30
N ARG A 233 -19.49 -5.68 2.69
CA ARG A 233 -20.86 -5.68 2.18
C ARG A 233 -21.90 -5.65 3.32
N LYS A 234 -21.74 -6.52 4.32
CA LYS A 234 -22.67 -6.65 5.46
C LYS A 234 -22.71 -5.40 6.35
N TYR A 235 -21.56 -4.80 6.61
CA TYR A 235 -21.44 -3.69 7.55
C TYR A 235 -21.20 -2.34 6.88
N ASN A 236 -21.29 -2.28 5.56
CA ASN A 236 -21.29 -1.08 4.74
C ASN A 236 -20.03 -0.20 4.93
N PHE A 237 -18.85 -0.73 4.63
CA PHE A 237 -17.60 0.04 4.59
C PHE A 237 -16.85 -0.14 3.26
N ILE A 238 -15.99 0.83 2.94
CA ILE A 238 -15.10 0.79 1.76
C ILE A 238 -13.73 0.25 2.18
N ILE A 239 -13.17 -0.62 1.35
CA ILE A 239 -11.81 -1.16 1.50
C ILE A 239 -10.84 -0.23 0.75
N LEU A 240 -9.93 0.42 1.49
CA LEU A 240 -8.79 1.14 0.94
C LEU A 240 -7.64 0.12 0.79
N GLU A 241 -7.53 -0.46 -0.41
CA GLU A 241 -6.54 -1.49 -0.75
C GLU A 241 -5.24 -0.83 -1.19
N ASP A 242 -4.30 -0.61 -0.26
CA ASP A 242 -2.95 -0.08 -0.56
C ASP A 242 -2.03 -1.23 -0.96
N ASP A 243 -1.57 -1.22 -2.22
CA ASP A 243 -0.93 -2.41 -2.78
C ASP A 243 0.38 -2.11 -3.54
N PRO A 244 1.39 -1.53 -2.87
CA PRO A 244 2.67 -1.20 -3.48
C PRO A 244 3.52 -2.44 -3.80
N TYR A 245 3.19 -3.61 -3.25
CA TYR A 245 3.96 -4.84 -3.37
C TYR A 245 3.25 -5.95 -4.16
N TYR A 246 2.13 -5.67 -4.79
CA TYR A 246 1.39 -6.65 -5.60
C TYR A 246 2.27 -7.34 -6.64
N TYR A 247 3.08 -6.57 -7.36
CA TYR A 247 4.00 -7.08 -8.37
C TYR A 247 5.30 -7.68 -7.80
N LEU A 248 5.53 -7.55 -6.50
CA LEU A 248 6.68 -8.11 -5.80
C LEU A 248 6.31 -9.38 -5.02
N TYR A 249 5.37 -10.16 -5.54
CA TYR A 249 5.01 -11.46 -5.00
C TYR A 249 5.94 -12.54 -5.55
N TYR A 250 6.63 -13.25 -4.68
CA TYR A 250 7.59 -14.32 -4.99
C TYR A 250 7.30 -15.61 -4.21
N GLY A 251 6.08 -15.79 -3.73
CA GLY A 251 5.61 -17.03 -3.11
C GLY A 251 5.62 -18.21 -4.08
N LYS A 252 5.65 -19.42 -3.55
CA LYS A 252 5.62 -20.66 -4.34
C LYS A 252 4.23 -20.99 -4.90
N THR A 253 3.19 -20.42 -4.30
CA THR A 253 1.79 -20.59 -4.73
C THR A 253 1.39 -19.49 -5.70
N VAL A 254 0.26 -19.69 -6.37
CA VAL A 254 -0.35 -18.62 -7.17
C VAL A 254 -0.66 -17.44 -6.25
N ARG A 255 -0.32 -16.22 -6.70
CA ARG A 255 -0.65 -14.99 -5.96
C ARG A 255 -2.16 -14.91 -5.76
N PRO A 256 -2.65 -14.73 -4.53
CA PRO A 256 -4.07 -14.52 -4.30
C PRO A 256 -4.61 -13.33 -5.11
N PRO A 257 -5.86 -13.32 -5.60
CA PRO A 257 -6.45 -12.16 -6.26
C PRO A 257 -6.51 -10.93 -5.33
N SER A 258 -6.48 -9.72 -5.90
CA SER A 258 -6.73 -8.47 -5.16
C SER A 258 -8.18 -8.39 -4.69
N TYR A 259 -8.47 -7.53 -3.70
CA TYR A 259 -9.86 -7.21 -3.34
C TYR A 259 -10.62 -6.66 -4.55
N PHE A 260 -9.97 -5.80 -5.33
CA PHE A 260 -10.53 -5.23 -6.55
C PHE A 260 -10.93 -6.32 -7.57
N SER A 261 -10.12 -7.38 -7.74
CA SER A 261 -10.47 -8.53 -8.59
C SER A 261 -11.59 -9.38 -7.99
N LEU A 262 -11.50 -9.69 -6.69
CA LEU A 262 -12.44 -10.55 -5.98
C LEU A 262 -13.84 -9.95 -5.93
N GLU A 263 -13.96 -8.65 -5.83
CA GLU A 263 -15.25 -7.97 -5.73
C GLU A 263 -16.19 -8.31 -6.88
N ALA A 264 -15.67 -8.52 -8.10
CA ALA A 264 -16.46 -8.89 -9.27
C ALA A 264 -16.72 -10.39 -9.40
N THR A 265 -15.95 -11.23 -8.72
CA THR A 265 -15.99 -12.70 -8.91
C THR A 265 -16.48 -13.46 -7.69
N GLU A 266 -16.40 -12.86 -6.50
CA GLU A 266 -16.88 -13.50 -5.28
C GLU A 266 -18.40 -13.39 -5.19
N PRO A 267 -19.11 -14.54 -5.15
CA PRO A 267 -20.57 -14.54 -5.06
C PRO A 267 -21.04 -13.91 -3.74
N PHE A 268 -22.20 -13.26 -3.79
CA PHE A 268 -22.90 -12.78 -2.60
C PHE A 268 -23.41 -13.99 -1.82
N GLY A 269 -23.15 -14.03 -0.50
CA GLY A 269 -23.76 -15.02 0.38
C GLY A 269 -25.27 -14.80 0.47
N GLU A 270 -26.02 -15.82 0.91
CA GLU A 270 -27.48 -15.77 1.05
C GLU A 270 -28.00 -14.64 1.98
N GLU A 271 -27.12 -14.04 2.79
CA GLU A 271 -27.41 -12.97 3.73
C GLU A 271 -27.07 -11.55 3.22
N GLY A 272 -26.63 -11.40 1.96
CA GLY A 272 -26.34 -10.09 1.38
C GLY A 272 -27.62 -9.28 1.13
N ASP A 273 -27.48 -7.95 1.02
CA ASP A 273 -28.56 -6.99 0.70
C ASP A 273 -29.20 -7.20 -0.69
N GLY A 274 -28.98 -8.38 -1.31
CA GLY A 274 -29.51 -8.75 -2.62
C GLY A 274 -28.91 -7.99 -3.80
N SER A 275 -27.87 -7.16 -3.59
CA SER A 275 -27.22 -6.45 -4.67
C SER A 275 -25.91 -7.15 -5.07
N ASP A 276 -25.86 -7.72 -6.28
CA ASP A 276 -24.64 -8.18 -6.94
C ASP A 276 -23.75 -7.00 -7.37
N ALA A 277 -23.74 -5.92 -6.58
CA ALA A 277 -23.10 -4.69 -6.96
C ALA A 277 -21.64 -4.63 -6.48
N VAL A 278 -20.77 -4.10 -7.35
CA VAL A 278 -19.36 -3.81 -7.10
C VAL A 278 -19.16 -2.32 -6.84
N GLY A 279 -18.05 -1.95 -6.18
CA GLY A 279 -17.69 -0.56 -5.92
C GLY A 279 -17.34 -0.29 -4.45
N ARG A 280 -17.02 -1.32 -3.68
CA ARG A 280 -16.58 -1.17 -2.28
C ARG A 280 -15.07 -1.21 -2.12
N VAL A 281 -14.31 -1.30 -3.22
CA VAL A 281 -12.86 -1.33 -3.21
C VAL A 281 -12.31 -0.11 -3.93
N LEU A 282 -11.48 0.65 -3.22
CA LEU A 282 -10.65 1.72 -3.78
C LEU A 282 -9.20 1.28 -3.63
N ARG A 283 -8.58 0.94 -4.78
CA ARG A 283 -7.25 0.36 -4.85
C ARG A 283 -6.21 1.42 -5.18
N PHE A 284 -5.04 1.34 -4.55
CA PHE A 284 -3.90 2.22 -4.76
C PHE A 284 -2.68 1.41 -5.20
N ASP A 285 -2.17 1.72 -6.37
CA ASP A 285 -0.96 1.14 -6.94
C ASP A 285 0.14 2.20 -7.08
N THR A 286 1.39 1.77 -7.16
CA THR A 286 2.53 2.68 -7.38
C THR A 286 3.61 2.04 -8.25
N PHE A 287 4.25 2.82 -9.11
CA PHE A 287 5.45 2.40 -9.83
C PHE A 287 6.74 2.54 -9.00
N SER A 288 6.66 3.10 -7.79
CA SER A 288 7.83 3.38 -6.93
C SER A 288 8.66 2.14 -6.58
N LYS A 289 8.03 0.95 -6.54
CA LYS A 289 8.71 -0.30 -6.11
C LYS A 289 9.13 -1.18 -7.28
N ILE A 290 8.65 -0.89 -8.49
CA ILE A 290 8.84 -1.72 -9.68
C ILE A 290 9.51 -1.00 -10.84
N LEU A 291 9.43 0.33 -10.93
CA LEU A 291 10.16 1.12 -11.91
C LEU A 291 11.18 2.03 -11.24
N SER A 292 10.72 3.09 -10.60
CA SER A 292 11.59 4.04 -9.89
C SER A 292 10.82 4.80 -8.82
N ALA A 293 11.38 4.88 -7.62
CA ALA A 293 10.79 5.65 -6.52
C ALA A 293 10.74 7.16 -6.84
N GLY A 294 11.72 7.67 -7.61
CA GLY A 294 11.84 9.07 -7.98
C GLY A 294 10.84 9.53 -9.04
N LEU A 295 10.22 8.64 -9.81
CA LEU A 295 9.17 8.98 -10.77
C LEU A 295 7.95 9.64 -10.12
N ARG A 296 7.66 9.29 -8.87
CA ARG A 296 6.50 9.81 -8.13
C ARG A 296 5.19 9.61 -8.89
N ILE A 297 5.00 8.45 -9.50
CA ILE A 297 3.76 8.04 -10.18
C ILE A 297 3.13 6.87 -9.44
N GLY A 298 1.87 7.04 -9.11
CA GLY A 298 0.95 6.02 -8.65
C GLY A 298 -0.41 6.25 -9.28
N PHE A 299 -1.33 5.35 -9.05
CA PHE A 299 -2.68 5.49 -9.54
C PHE A 299 -3.69 4.85 -8.59
N ALA A 300 -4.87 5.47 -8.53
CA ALA A 300 -6.02 4.92 -7.81
C ALA A 300 -7.00 4.31 -8.82
N THR A 301 -7.54 3.15 -8.48
CA THR A 301 -8.53 2.42 -9.29
C THR A 301 -9.74 2.15 -8.43
N GLY A 302 -10.93 2.52 -8.89
CA GLY A 302 -12.14 2.29 -8.11
C GLY A 302 -13.34 3.09 -8.60
N PRO A 303 -14.38 3.23 -7.76
CA PRO A 303 -15.62 3.91 -8.12
C PRO A 303 -15.41 5.35 -8.57
N GLU A 304 -16.01 5.69 -9.70
CA GLU A 304 -15.89 7.02 -10.28
C GLU A 304 -16.30 8.15 -9.31
N ALA A 305 -17.35 7.94 -8.53
CA ALA A 305 -17.84 8.93 -7.57
C ALA A 305 -16.79 9.29 -6.50
N LEU A 306 -16.04 8.31 -5.99
CA LEU A 306 -14.94 8.53 -5.03
C LEU A 306 -13.73 9.17 -5.71
N LEU A 307 -13.36 8.69 -6.89
CA LEU A 307 -12.23 9.25 -7.63
C LEU A 307 -12.48 10.71 -8.05
N ASN A 308 -13.73 11.09 -8.38
CA ASN A 308 -14.08 12.48 -8.64
C ASN A 308 -13.78 13.41 -7.46
N ARG A 309 -13.92 12.94 -6.21
CA ARG A 309 -13.55 13.72 -5.02
C ARG A 309 -12.04 13.81 -4.83
N ILE A 310 -11.32 12.72 -5.08
CA ILE A 310 -9.84 12.73 -5.06
C ILE A 310 -9.28 13.68 -6.13
N ASP A 311 -9.86 13.66 -7.33
CA ASP A 311 -9.46 14.56 -8.42
C ASP A 311 -9.79 16.01 -8.09
N LEU A 312 -10.93 16.27 -7.45
CA LEU A 312 -11.29 17.61 -7.01
C LEU A 312 -10.30 18.14 -5.96
N PHE A 313 -9.88 17.29 -5.01
CA PHE A 313 -8.80 17.63 -4.08
C PHE A 313 -7.50 17.94 -4.84
N THR A 314 -7.13 17.10 -5.80
CA THR A 314 -5.94 17.30 -6.64
C THR A 314 -6.01 18.62 -7.40
N ALA A 315 -7.16 18.92 -8.00
CA ALA A 315 -7.37 20.17 -8.74
C ALA A 315 -7.17 21.43 -7.87
N ASN A 316 -7.53 21.32 -6.57
CA ASN A 316 -7.42 22.44 -5.64
C ASN A 316 -6.07 22.49 -4.89
N SER A 317 -5.30 21.39 -4.85
CA SER A 317 -4.02 21.33 -4.12
C SER A 317 -2.81 21.55 -5.04
N ASN A 318 -2.62 20.70 -6.05
CA ASN A 318 -1.46 20.71 -6.92
C ASN A 318 -1.80 20.70 -8.43
N LEU A 319 -3.07 20.95 -8.77
CA LEU A 319 -3.65 20.99 -10.11
C LEU A 319 -3.63 19.63 -10.82
N GLN A 320 -2.48 19.01 -10.94
CA GLN A 320 -2.22 17.72 -11.60
C GLN A 320 -0.86 17.15 -11.19
N VAL A 321 -0.62 15.89 -11.48
CA VAL A 321 0.71 15.29 -11.42
C VAL A 321 1.56 15.80 -12.58
N SER A 322 2.88 15.93 -12.39
CA SER A 322 3.82 16.37 -13.42
C SER A 322 3.57 15.67 -14.77
N SER A 323 3.14 16.44 -15.76
CA SER A 323 2.86 15.93 -17.11
C SER A 323 4.11 15.37 -17.77
N LEU A 324 5.28 15.99 -17.55
CA LEU A 324 6.55 15.51 -18.07
C LEU A 324 6.91 14.12 -17.50
N THR A 325 6.73 13.91 -16.20
CA THR A 325 7.00 12.60 -15.60
C THR A 325 6.00 11.53 -16.10
N GLN A 326 4.74 11.90 -16.28
CA GLN A 326 3.74 11.01 -16.86
C GLN A 326 4.11 10.65 -18.29
N LEU A 327 4.58 11.61 -19.09
CA LEU A 327 5.00 11.39 -20.47
C LEU A 327 6.18 10.41 -20.57
N ILE A 328 7.24 10.61 -19.76
CA ILE A 328 8.39 9.69 -19.67
C ILE A 328 7.92 8.28 -19.28
N THR A 329 7.06 8.20 -18.27
CA THR A 329 6.53 6.90 -17.79
C THR A 329 5.72 6.22 -18.88
N PHE A 330 4.85 6.94 -19.57
CA PHE A 330 4.03 6.37 -20.65
C PHE A 330 4.90 5.82 -21.78
N HIS A 331 5.87 6.60 -22.27
CA HIS A 331 6.73 6.15 -23.37
C HIS A 331 7.58 4.93 -23.00
N LEU A 332 8.05 4.84 -21.75
CA LEU A 332 8.71 3.63 -21.26
C LEU A 332 7.77 2.43 -21.31
N LEU A 333 6.58 2.58 -20.75
CA LEU A 333 5.58 1.51 -20.66
C LEU A 333 5.06 1.10 -22.04
N GLN A 334 4.86 2.07 -22.93
CA GLN A 334 4.43 1.84 -24.31
C GLN A 334 5.51 1.08 -25.11
N SER A 335 6.78 1.43 -24.94
CA SER A 335 7.87 0.74 -25.63
C SER A 335 8.02 -0.73 -25.19
N TRP A 336 7.72 -1.02 -23.94
CA TRP A 336 7.75 -2.39 -23.42
C TRP A 336 6.47 -3.17 -23.74
N GLY A 337 5.33 -2.51 -23.76
CA GLY A 337 4.02 -3.18 -23.76
C GLY A 337 3.75 -3.93 -22.47
N TYR A 338 2.57 -4.52 -22.35
CA TYR A 338 2.13 -5.19 -21.11
C TYR A 338 2.97 -6.42 -20.79
N ASP A 339 3.30 -7.25 -21.80
CA ASP A 339 3.99 -8.52 -21.57
C ASP A 339 5.41 -8.31 -21.04
N ASN A 340 6.15 -7.36 -21.63
CA ASN A 340 7.49 -7.02 -21.16
C ASN A 340 7.48 -6.24 -19.85
N PHE A 341 6.48 -5.41 -19.59
CA PHE A 341 6.28 -4.83 -18.27
C PHE A 341 6.09 -5.92 -17.21
N LEU A 342 5.22 -6.91 -17.46
CA LEU A 342 5.01 -8.02 -16.56
C LEU A 342 6.25 -8.92 -16.42
N LEU A 343 7.04 -9.08 -17.50
CA LEU A 343 8.33 -9.75 -17.43
C LEU A 343 9.30 -8.99 -16.52
N HIS A 344 9.39 -7.68 -16.68
CA HIS A 344 10.20 -6.82 -15.81
C HIS A 344 9.80 -6.97 -14.34
N THR A 345 8.51 -6.89 -14.02
CA THR A 345 8.03 -7.04 -12.63
C THR A 345 8.37 -8.40 -12.05
N ARG A 346 8.31 -9.49 -12.84
CA ARG A 346 8.77 -10.83 -12.42
C ARG A 346 10.26 -10.86 -12.10
N LYS A 347 11.09 -10.21 -12.93
CA LYS A 347 12.54 -10.12 -12.67
C LYS A 347 12.85 -9.33 -11.40
N VAL A 348 12.17 -8.21 -11.19
CA VAL A 348 12.29 -7.42 -9.94
C VAL A 348 11.83 -8.24 -8.72
N SER A 349 10.74 -8.97 -8.85
CA SER A 349 10.24 -9.87 -7.80
C SER A 349 11.27 -10.96 -7.47
N GLU A 350 11.86 -11.59 -8.47
CA GLU A 350 12.89 -12.62 -8.30
C GLU A 350 14.16 -12.05 -7.65
N PHE A 351 14.56 -10.83 -8.02
CA PHE A 351 15.68 -10.13 -7.36
C PHE A 351 15.41 -9.97 -5.85
N TYR A 352 14.21 -9.53 -5.45
CA TYR A 352 13.88 -9.39 -4.03
C TYR A 352 13.70 -10.75 -3.34
N ARG A 353 13.26 -11.78 -4.03
CA ARG A 353 13.26 -13.15 -3.48
C ARG A 353 14.67 -13.59 -3.10
N LYS A 354 15.67 -13.40 -3.98
CA LYS A 354 17.07 -13.72 -3.68
C LYS A 354 17.61 -12.96 -2.48
N LYS A 355 17.31 -11.65 -2.39
CA LYS A 355 17.70 -10.83 -1.21
C LYS A 355 17.02 -11.31 0.07
N ARG A 356 15.72 -11.68 0.01
CA ARG A 356 15.00 -12.29 1.12
C ARG A 356 15.66 -13.58 1.58
N ASP A 357 16.03 -14.47 0.65
CA ASP A 357 16.64 -15.76 0.95
C ASP A 357 18.01 -15.59 1.64
N VAL A 358 18.83 -14.65 1.20
CA VAL A 358 20.09 -14.28 1.86
C VAL A 358 19.83 -13.80 3.29
N PHE A 359 18.88 -12.89 3.45
CA PHE A 359 18.55 -12.33 4.77
C PHE A 359 18.01 -13.42 5.71
N GLU A 360 17.14 -14.30 5.24
CA GLU A 360 16.59 -15.40 6.04
C GLU A 360 17.66 -16.41 6.47
N LYS A 361 18.59 -16.75 5.58
CA LYS A 361 19.72 -17.61 5.93
C LYS A 361 20.61 -17.01 7.03
N ALA A 362 20.84 -15.72 6.98
CA ALA A 362 21.60 -15.02 8.02
C ALA A 362 20.83 -14.95 9.34
N LEU A 363 19.52 -14.68 9.29
CA LEU A 363 18.63 -14.75 10.47
C LEU A 363 18.71 -16.13 11.12
N GLU A 364 18.56 -17.22 10.34
CA GLU A 364 18.61 -18.59 10.89
C GLU A 364 19.97 -18.92 11.47
N ARG A 365 21.06 -18.52 10.81
CA ARG A 365 22.44 -18.75 11.28
C ARG A 365 22.74 -18.08 12.61
N TRP A 366 22.36 -16.82 12.76
CA TRP A 366 22.77 -15.99 13.89
C TRP A 366 21.74 -15.90 15.02
N LEU A 367 20.45 -16.00 14.71
CA LEU A 367 19.35 -15.76 15.64
C LEU A 367 18.36 -16.94 15.74
N GLY A 368 18.44 -17.89 14.79
CA GLY A 368 17.65 -19.13 14.79
C GLY A 368 18.23 -20.19 15.71
N SER A 369 17.92 -21.44 15.41
CA SER A 369 18.35 -22.63 16.18
C SER A 369 19.63 -23.30 15.66
N GLY A 370 20.41 -22.60 14.78
CA GLY A 370 21.63 -23.15 14.20
C GLY A 370 22.70 -23.53 15.20
N GLU A 371 23.67 -24.37 14.80
CA GLU A 371 24.76 -24.94 15.63
C GLU A 371 25.60 -23.92 16.41
N ALA A 372 25.57 -22.62 15.99
CA ALA A 372 26.26 -21.53 16.66
C ALA A 372 25.60 -21.06 17.97
N THR A 373 24.44 -21.61 18.38
CA THR A 373 23.67 -21.10 19.52
C THR A 373 23.51 -22.13 20.63
N SER A 374 24.53 -22.30 21.47
CA SER A 374 24.39 -22.98 22.76
C SER A 374 23.29 -22.37 23.67
N GLU A 375 22.73 -21.23 23.30
CA GLU A 375 21.75 -20.43 24.07
C GLU A 375 20.32 -20.52 23.54
N GLY A 376 20.07 -21.40 22.59
CA GLY A 376 18.76 -21.59 21.94
C GLY A 376 18.37 -20.46 20.96
N ARG A 377 17.18 -20.55 20.41
CA ARG A 377 16.64 -19.59 19.46
C ARG A 377 16.50 -18.20 20.07
N LEU A 378 17.08 -17.20 19.40
CA LEU A 378 17.10 -15.81 19.87
C LEU A 378 16.03 -14.93 19.25
N ALA A 379 15.48 -15.32 18.08
CA ALA A 379 14.39 -14.61 17.42
C ALA A 379 13.41 -15.56 16.73
N GLU A 380 12.18 -15.09 16.53
CA GLU A 380 11.15 -15.77 15.74
C GLU A 380 10.65 -14.85 14.63
N TRP A 381 10.34 -15.42 13.48
CA TRP A 381 9.82 -14.71 12.30
C TRP A 381 8.98 -15.62 11.41
N ASN A 382 8.23 -15.01 10.51
CA ASN A 382 7.64 -15.64 9.34
C ASN A 382 8.34 -15.13 8.09
N ALA A 383 8.72 -16.03 7.19
CA ALA A 383 9.36 -15.65 5.93
C ALA A 383 8.35 -14.93 5.03
N PRO A 384 8.61 -13.70 4.58
CA PRO A 384 7.71 -13.01 3.67
C PRO A 384 7.70 -13.68 2.29
N VAL A 385 6.54 -13.65 1.63
CA VAL A 385 6.34 -14.13 0.26
C VAL A 385 6.12 -12.99 -0.74
N SER A 386 6.20 -11.76 -0.26
CA SER A 386 6.07 -10.53 -1.04
C SER A 386 6.76 -9.36 -0.32
N GLY A 387 7.05 -8.29 -1.04
CA GLY A 387 7.56 -7.06 -0.45
C GLY A 387 9.05 -7.06 -0.11
N MET A 388 9.43 -6.30 0.92
CA MET A 388 10.82 -5.94 1.20
C MET A 388 11.20 -6.03 2.69
N PHE A 389 10.34 -6.63 3.53
CA PHE A 389 10.48 -6.56 4.97
C PHE A 389 10.39 -7.90 5.65
N PHE A 390 11.24 -8.07 6.68
CA PHE A 390 11.06 -9.04 7.74
C PHE A 390 10.47 -8.37 8.97
N TRP A 391 9.58 -9.08 9.63
CA TRP A 391 8.98 -8.77 10.92
C TRP A 391 9.32 -9.88 11.88
N PHE A 392 10.10 -9.59 12.91
CA PHE A 392 10.58 -10.59 13.84
C PHE A 392 10.55 -10.09 15.27
N VAL A 393 10.49 -11.04 16.20
CA VAL A 393 10.51 -10.80 17.63
C VAL A 393 11.76 -11.42 18.25
N PHE A 394 12.48 -10.64 19.05
CA PHE A 394 13.60 -11.16 19.83
C PHE A 394 13.11 -11.81 21.12
N LYS A 395 13.64 -12.98 21.43
CA LYS A 395 13.44 -13.65 22.71
C LYS A 395 14.41 -13.07 23.75
N LEU A 396 14.03 -11.97 24.37
CA LEU A 396 14.85 -11.28 25.36
C LEU A 396 14.80 -11.91 26.75
N LEU A 397 13.74 -12.64 27.05
CA LEU A 397 13.56 -13.36 28.31
C LEU A 397 13.90 -14.85 28.13
N ILE A 398 14.61 -15.41 29.09
CA ILE A 398 14.90 -16.86 29.14
C ILE A 398 13.69 -17.62 29.67
N ASP A 399 12.87 -16.95 30.50
CA ASP A 399 11.68 -17.52 31.12
C ASP A 399 10.44 -17.18 30.30
N PRO A 400 9.80 -18.17 29.64
CA PRO A 400 8.60 -17.94 28.83
C PRO A 400 7.35 -17.55 29.67
N THR A 401 7.42 -17.67 31.00
CA THR A 401 6.32 -17.29 31.91
C THR A 401 6.41 -15.85 32.40
N ALA A 402 7.50 -15.13 32.05
CA ALA A 402 7.69 -13.76 32.47
C ALA A 402 6.73 -12.82 31.72
N THR A 403 5.90 -12.12 32.45
CA THR A 403 4.84 -11.22 31.97
C THR A 403 5.28 -9.76 31.72
N GLU A 404 6.61 -9.48 31.70
CA GLU A 404 7.06 -8.14 31.39
C GLU A 404 6.70 -7.78 29.93
N GLU A 405 5.96 -6.69 29.74
CA GLU A 405 5.74 -6.12 28.43
C GLU A 405 7.08 -5.76 27.79
N GLU A 406 7.47 -6.52 26.77
CA GLU A 406 8.69 -6.26 26.02
C GLU A 406 8.44 -5.10 25.04
N ASP A 407 9.31 -4.09 25.06
CA ASP A 407 9.33 -3.01 24.10
C ASP A 407 10.63 -3.07 23.29
N SER A 408 10.49 -3.19 21.98
CA SER A 408 11.64 -3.24 21.07
C SER A 408 12.35 -1.90 20.93
N ARG A 409 11.75 -0.78 21.35
CA ARG A 409 12.30 0.57 21.15
C ARG A 409 13.66 0.73 21.79
N THR A 410 13.77 0.48 23.10
CA THR A 410 15.05 0.61 23.82
C THR A 410 16.10 -0.36 23.27
N LEU A 411 15.68 -1.59 22.91
CA LEU A 411 16.59 -2.56 22.31
C LEU A 411 17.22 -2.03 21.02
N ILE A 412 16.42 -1.43 20.14
CA ILE A 412 16.89 -0.97 18.82
C ILE A 412 17.53 0.41 18.91
N GLU A 413 16.87 1.40 19.51
CA GLU A 413 17.33 2.80 19.50
C GLU A 413 18.55 3.04 20.41
N THR A 414 18.78 2.16 21.39
CA THR A 414 19.91 2.27 22.31
C THR A 414 20.93 1.15 22.11
N HIS A 415 20.55 -0.10 22.38
CA HIS A 415 21.52 -1.20 22.44
C HIS A 415 22.02 -1.63 21.07
N ALA A 416 21.13 -1.84 20.10
CA ALA A 416 21.51 -2.23 18.74
C ALA A 416 22.23 -1.09 18.02
N PHE A 417 21.76 0.15 18.20
CA PHE A 417 22.41 1.34 17.64
C PHE A 417 23.85 1.49 18.16
N ALA A 418 24.09 1.33 19.47
CA ALA A 418 25.41 1.33 20.05
C ALA A 418 26.34 0.23 19.52
N ASN A 419 25.77 -0.90 19.08
CA ASN A 419 26.48 -1.99 18.40
C ASN A 419 26.54 -1.81 16.86
N GLY A 420 26.13 -0.66 16.33
CA GLY A 420 26.23 -0.31 14.91
C GLY A 420 25.20 -0.98 14.03
N VAL A 421 23.98 -1.25 14.55
CA VAL A 421 22.83 -1.73 13.77
C VAL A 421 21.61 -0.89 14.07
N LEU A 422 20.91 -0.49 13.00
CA LEU A 422 19.65 0.22 13.11
C LEU A 422 18.56 -0.54 12.34
N ALA A 423 17.51 -0.92 13.05
CA ALA A 423 16.26 -1.44 12.50
C ALA A 423 15.11 -0.53 12.95
N LEU A 424 13.87 -0.84 12.63
CA LEU A 424 12.73 -0.08 13.13
C LEU A 424 12.03 -0.82 14.26
N PRO A 425 11.89 -0.19 15.44
CA PRO A 425 11.10 -0.77 16.52
C PRO A 425 9.63 -0.86 16.11
N GLY A 426 8.96 -1.94 16.52
CA GLY A 426 7.58 -2.23 16.13
C GLY A 426 6.58 -1.17 16.57
N THR A 427 6.84 -0.49 17.67
CA THR A 427 5.99 0.58 18.24
C THR A 427 5.66 1.72 17.26
N VAL A 428 6.50 1.96 16.24
CA VAL A 428 6.22 3.00 15.24
C VAL A 428 5.11 2.60 14.26
N PHE A 429 4.69 1.33 14.28
CA PHE A 429 3.65 0.76 13.43
C PHE A 429 2.37 0.46 14.20
N GLU A 430 2.36 0.71 15.52
CA GLU A 430 1.17 0.52 16.35
C GLU A 430 0.26 1.76 16.24
N PRO A 431 -0.98 1.63 15.76
CA PRO A 431 -1.88 2.76 15.51
C PRO A 431 -2.07 3.69 16.72
N ASN A 432 -2.23 3.09 17.89
CA ASN A 432 -2.44 3.80 19.15
C ASN A 432 -1.17 3.88 20.02
N GLY A 433 0.00 3.50 19.47
CA GLY A 433 1.29 3.64 20.14
C GLY A 433 1.57 2.60 21.21
N SER A 434 0.95 1.43 21.12
CA SER A 434 1.18 0.32 22.04
C SER A 434 2.63 -0.16 22.00
N LYS A 435 3.14 -0.64 23.13
CA LYS A 435 4.43 -1.33 23.17
C LYS A 435 4.37 -2.65 22.46
N THR A 436 5.46 -3.02 21.80
CA THR A 436 5.56 -4.31 21.11
C THR A 436 6.99 -4.81 21.05
N PRO A 437 7.22 -6.12 21.21
CA PRO A 437 8.55 -6.72 21.13
C PRO A 437 9.04 -6.88 19.68
N TYR A 438 8.20 -6.61 18.70
CA TYR A 438 8.52 -6.82 17.29
C TYR A 438 9.45 -5.75 16.73
N VAL A 439 10.18 -6.14 15.69
CA VAL A 439 11.14 -5.30 14.97
C VAL A 439 10.94 -5.50 13.46
N ARG A 440 10.96 -4.40 12.69
CA ARG A 440 11.01 -4.46 11.24
C ARG A 440 12.43 -4.28 10.72
N ALA A 441 12.88 -5.18 9.84
CA ALA A 441 14.08 -4.97 9.06
C ALA A 441 13.78 -5.00 7.57
N SER A 442 14.42 -4.12 6.79
CA SER A 442 14.37 -4.12 5.34
C SER A 442 15.61 -4.84 4.77
N PHE A 443 15.36 -5.75 3.82
CA PHE A 443 16.43 -6.46 3.10
C PHE A 443 16.71 -5.88 1.70
N SER A 444 16.04 -4.79 1.34
CA SER A 444 16.02 -4.31 -0.06
C SER A 444 17.36 -3.79 -0.58
N LEU A 445 18.15 -3.12 0.25
CA LEU A 445 19.37 -2.44 -0.18
C LEU A 445 20.67 -3.13 0.25
N LEU A 446 20.60 -4.01 1.28
CA LEU A 446 21.79 -4.59 1.88
C LEU A 446 22.46 -5.60 0.97
N GLU A 447 23.78 -5.60 0.94
CA GLU A 447 24.59 -6.68 0.36
C GLU A 447 24.76 -7.83 1.38
N GLU A 448 25.05 -9.04 0.88
CA GLU A 448 25.13 -10.26 1.71
C GLU A 448 26.08 -10.09 2.89
N ARG A 449 27.24 -9.49 2.67
CA ARG A 449 28.23 -9.20 3.75
C ARG A 449 27.65 -8.34 4.85
N ASP A 450 26.88 -7.32 4.49
CA ASP A 450 26.31 -6.38 5.44
C ASP A 450 25.12 -7.00 6.19
N VAL A 451 24.38 -7.89 5.55
CA VAL A 451 23.34 -8.70 6.20
C VAL A 451 23.94 -9.61 7.26
N GLU A 452 24.99 -10.36 6.92
CA GLU A 452 25.68 -11.25 7.85
C GLU A 452 26.24 -10.50 9.06
N GLU A 453 26.91 -9.36 8.83
CA GLU A 453 27.46 -8.53 9.91
C GLU A 453 26.35 -7.92 10.77
N ALA A 454 25.25 -7.46 10.18
CA ALA A 454 24.11 -6.92 10.94
C ALA A 454 23.50 -7.98 11.87
N MET A 455 23.27 -9.20 11.36
CA MET A 455 22.72 -10.30 12.17
C MET A 455 23.67 -10.72 13.30
N LYS A 456 24.97 -10.74 13.06
CA LYS A 456 25.99 -11.00 14.07
C LYS A 456 25.97 -9.95 15.19
N ARG A 457 25.85 -8.67 14.84
CA ARG A 457 25.75 -7.57 15.80
C ARG A 457 24.44 -7.63 16.59
N LEU A 458 23.33 -7.93 15.94
CA LEU A 458 22.05 -8.14 16.61
C LEU A 458 22.11 -9.30 17.61
N ARG A 459 22.75 -10.42 17.23
CA ARG A 459 23.01 -11.53 18.17
C ARG A 459 23.75 -11.04 19.42
N LYS A 460 24.88 -10.33 19.23
CA LYS A 460 25.65 -9.76 20.33
C LYS A 460 24.76 -8.91 21.23
N THR A 461 23.98 -8.01 20.65
CA THR A 461 23.07 -7.12 21.36
C THR A 461 22.06 -7.89 22.23
N VAL A 462 21.39 -8.88 21.65
CA VAL A 462 20.40 -9.70 22.36
C VAL A 462 21.02 -10.42 23.54
N LEU A 463 22.22 -11.00 23.36
CA LEU A 463 22.93 -11.71 24.44
C LEU A 463 23.37 -10.78 25.56
N GLU A 464 23.87 -9.59 25.26
CA GLU A 464 24.22 -8.56 26.25
C GLU A 464 22.99 -8.14 27.06
N VAL A 465 21.87 -7.86 26.41
CA VAL A 465 20.63 -7.50 27.10
C VAL A 465 20.09 -8.64 27.96
N ARG A 466 20.09 -9.89 27.47
CA ARG A 466 19.74 -11.07 28.27
C ARG A 466 20.59 -11.20 29.53
N LYS A 467 21.92 -11.03 29.40
CA LYS A 467 22.87 -11.09 30.52
C LYS A 467 22.55 -10.01 31.55
N ALA A 468 22.38 -8.77 31.12
CA ALA A 468 22.06 -7.65 32.01
C ALA A 468 20.74 -7.87 32.78
N ARG A 469 19.68 -8.34 32.08
CA ARG A 469 18.39 -8.66 32.71
C ARG A 469 18.51 -9.78 33.74
N LYS A 470 19.27 -10.85 33.44
CA LYS A 470 19.53 -11.93 34.38
C LYS A 470 20.22 -11.45 35.66
N GLN A 471 21.23 -10.59 35.53
CA GLN A 471 21.93 -10.01 36.64
C GLN A 471 21.01 -9.13 37.51
N ALA A 472 20.19 -8.28 36.90
CA ALA A 472 19.25 -7.42 37.61
C ALA A 472 18.21 -8.25 38.41
N ARG A 473 17.67 -9.32 37.83
CA ARG A 473 16.74 -10.25 38.52
C ARG A 473 17.39 -10.94 39.71
N THR A 474 18.65 -11.38 39.58
CA THR A 474 19.40 -12.03 40.67
C THR A 474 19.63 -11.05 41.80
N LYS A 475 19.98 -9.78 41.52
CA LYS A 475 20.18 -8.75 42.51
C LYS A 475 18.88 -8.42 43.27
N ASN A 476 17.76 -8.29 42.56
CA ASN A 476 16.45 -8.02 43.17
C ASN A 476 15.97 -9.17 44.06
N LYS A 477 16.19 -10.44 43.66
CA LYS A 477 15.88 -11.59 44.49
C LYS A 477 16.70 -11.60 45.78
N ARG A 478 17.98 -11.26 45.74
CA ARG A 478 18.84 -11.19 46.93
C ARG A 478 18.43 -10.06 47.90
N LEU A 479 18.01 -8.92 47.37
CA LEU A 479 17.49 -7.80 48.16
C LEU A 479 16.14 -8.10 48.82
N GLY A 480 15.24 -8.78 48.11
CA GLY A 480 13.93 -9.21 48.65
C GLY A 480 14.05 -10.30 49.75
N THR A 481 15.08 -11.15 49.68
CA THR A 481 15.31 -12.20 50.70
C THR A 481 16.03 -11.61 51.94
N SER A 482 16.61 -10.43 51.87
CA SER A 482 17.31 -9.76 53.01
C SER A 482 16.34 -8.87 53.83
N MET A 483 15.07 -8.73 53.38
CA MET A 483 14.06 -7.90 54.07
C MET A 483 12.93 -8.78 54.69
N MET A 484 13.07 -10.07 54.67
CA MET A 484 12.28 -11.03 55.45
C MET A 484 13.16 -11.58 56.60
#